data_790827c69681e76c46d5c5e82374ac3d
#
_entry.id   790827c69681e76c46d5c5e82374ac3d
#
_cell.length_a   1.000
_cell.length_b   1.000
_cell.length_c   1.000
_cell.angle_alpha   90.00
_cell.angle_beta   90.00
_cell.angle_gamma   90.00
#
_symmetry.space_group_name_H-M   'P 1'
#
loop_
_entity.id
_entity.type
_entity.pdbx_description
1 polymer ?
#
loop_
_entity_poly.entity_id
_entity_poly.type
_entity_poly.pdbx_seq_one_letter_code
_entity_poly.pdbx_strand_id
1 'polypeptide(L)'
;WINIDNYLNTDIQRSYSDTFKIIFVGSVTDRKNPKIIIESLETIDGNVSLEIIGQTPNLKYLKELNNLISSSKHAESIIMTPFIKAEELILKYSSANLFILPSKSEGLGRVIIEAQSTACPVLVSSNTGMVDLIIENETGYIFENNNKNDLSNKIQYIMNNYESALQTGLNSKDFVKENQSVANFEFGYKKLIDLVST
;
A
#
# COMPACT_ATOMS: atom_id res chain seq x y z
N TRP A 1 11.96 3.22 13.15
CA TRP A 1 12.02 1.76 13.19
C TRP A 1 10.62 1.16 13.40
N ILE A 2 10.34 0.03 12.73
CA ILE A 2 9.10 -0.74 12.80
C ILE A 2 9.46 -2.18 13.09
N ASN A 3 8.77 -2.83 14.03
CA ASN A 3 8.89 -4.28 14.17
C ASN A 3 8.07 -4.96 13.06
N ILE A 4 8.77 -5.54 12.10
CA ILE A 4 8.19 -6.18 10.91
C ILE A 4 8.21 -7.71 11.00
N ASP A 5 8.71 -8.30 12.08
CA ASP A 5 8.92 -9.75 12.17
C ASP A 5 7.63 -10.55 11.95
N ASN A 6 6.51 -10.09 12.53
CA ASN A 6 5.22 -10.74 12.34
C ASN A 6 4.73 -10.66 10.88
N TYR A 7 5.05 -9.58 10.16
CA TYR A 7 4.71 -9.42 8.74
C TYR A 7 5.59 -10.32 7.86
N LEU A 8 6.89 -10.40 8.15
CA LEU A 8 7.84 -11.22 7.39
C LEU A 8 7.54 -12.73 7.49
N ASN A 9 7.04 -13.17 8.64
CA ASN A 9 6.76 -14.59 8.93
C ASN A 9 5.34 -15.03 8.51
N THR A 10 4.57 -14.16 7.86
CA THR A 10 3.21 -14.48 7.44
C THR A 10 3.20 -15.20 6.11
N ASP A 11 2.37 -16.24 6.00
CA ASP A 11 2.12 -16.96 4.75
C ASP A 11 1.41 -16.06 3.74
N ILE A 12 1.87 -16.12 2.49
CA ILE A 12 1.26 -15.38 1.39
C ILE A 12 0.00 -16.11 0.93
N GLN A 13 -1.15 -15.47 1.04
CA GLN A 13 -2.47 -16.05 0.74
C GLN A 13 -3.16 -15.42 -0.47
N ARG A 14 -2.42 -14.60 -1.25
CA ARG A 14 -3.03 -13.90 -2.39
C ARG A 14 -3.14 -14.78 -3.62
N SER A 15 -4.27 -14.64 -4.28
CA SER A 15 -4.53 -15.20 -5.59
C SER A 15 -5.33 -14.19 -6.43
N TYR A 16 -5.22 -14.26 -7.72
CA TYR A 16 -6.02 -13.47 -8.63
C TYR A 16 -6.59 -14.40 -9.72
N SER A 17 -7.87 -14.76 -9.54
CA SER A 17 -8.61 -15.55 -10.55
C SER A 17 -9.76 -14.74 -11.14
N ASP A 18 -10.57 -14.09 -10.29
CA ASP A 18 -11.79 -13.40 -10.72
C ASP A 18 -11.84 -11.95 -10.30
N THR A 19 -11.42 -11.62 -9.08
CA THR A 19 -11.50 -10.27 -8.50
C THR A 19 -10.13 -9.82 -8.02
N PHE A 20 -9.66 -8.68 -8.53
CA PHE A 20 -8.41 -8.05 -8.11
C PHE A 20 -8.62 -7.24 -6.83
N LYS A 21 -7.98 -7.66 -5.75
CA LYS A 21 -8.17 -7.10 -4.41
C LYS A 21 -7.17 -5.98 -4.14
N ILE A 22 -7.68 -4.77 -4.03
CA ILE A 22 -6.89 -3.57 -3.70
C ILE A 22 -7.16 -3.20 -2.24
N ILE A 23 -6.10 -2.83 -1.51
CA ILE A 23 -6.25 -2.26 -0.18
C ILE A 23 -5.55 -0.90 -0.06
N PHE A 24 -6.16 -0.04 0.74
CA PHE A 24 -5.57 1.19 1.28
C PHE A 24 -5.57 1.08 2.80
N VAL A 25 -4.46 1.47 3.44
CA VAL A 25 -4.34 1.49 4.90
C VAL A 25 -3.80 2.85 5.36
N GLY A 26 -4.53 3.48 6.29
CA GLY A 26 -4.12 4.74 6.88
C GLY A 26 -5.30 5.64 7.27
N SER A 27 -5.02 6.77 7.93
CA SER A 27 -6.07 7.74 8.24
C SER A 27 -6.76 8.21 6.97
N VAL A 28 -8.08 8.10 6.93
CA VAL A 28 -8.90 8.45 5.76
C VAL A 28 -9.11 9.97 5.74
N THR A 29 -8.19 10.66 5.08
CA THR A 29 -8.13 12.13 5.02
C THR A 29 -7.84 12.60 3.59
N ASP A 30 -8.12 13.87 3.30
CA ASP A 30 -7.78 14.47 2.00
C ASP A 30 -6.26 14.40 1.69
N ARG A 31 -5.40 14.52 2.70
CA ARG A 31 -3.95 14.39 2.55
C ARG A 31 -3.53 12.98 2.11
N LYS A 32 -4.16 11.93 2.68
CA LYS A 32 -3.91 10.54 2.31
C LYS A 32 -4.63 10.13 1.01
N ASN A 33 -5.62 10.89 0.61
CA ASN A 33 -6.29 10.88 -0.69
C ASN A 33 -6.84 9.51 -1.17
N PRO A 34 -7.48 8.67 -0.33
CA PRO A 34 -8.09 7.43 -0.83
C PRO A 34 -9.17 7.68 -1.89
N LYS A 35 -9.71 8.90 -1.97
CA LYS A 35 -10.66 9.33 -2.98
C LYS A 35 -10.17 9.06 -4.40
N ILE A 36 -8.90 9.35 -4.69
CA ILE A 36 -8.35 9.18 -6.05
C ILE A 36 -8.33 7.71 -6.48
N ILE A 37 -8.23 6.75 -5.52
CA ILE A 37 -8.33 5.33 -5.85
C ILE A 37 -9.74 5.05 -6.39
N ILE A 38 -10.80 5.47 -5.68
CA ILE A 38 -12.19 5.26 -6.09
C ILE A 38 -12.40 5.85 -7.49
N GLU A 39 -11.95 7.09 -7.71
CA GLU A 39 -12.06 7.78 -9.00
C GLU A 39 -11.30 7.08 -10.12
N SER A 40 -10.15 6.44 -9.83
CA SER A 40 -9.37 5.73 -10.83
C SER A 40 -9.98 4.38 -11.23
N LEU A 41 -10.75 3.74 -10.34
CA LEU A 41 -11.40 2.48 -10.64
C LEU A 41 -12.48 2.61 -11.72
N GLU A 42 -13.02 3.80 -11.95
CA GLU A 42 -14.08 4.03 -12.96
C GLU A 42 -13.64 3.71 -14.41
N THR A 43 -12.34 3.68 -14.67
CA THR A 43 -11.78 3.39 -16.00
C THR A 43 -11.07 2.03 -16.07
N ILE A 44 -11.06 1.27 -14.97
CA ILE A 44 -10.46 -0.07 -14.93
C ILE A 44 -11.36 -1.08 -15.63
N ASP A 45 -10.75 -1.93 -16.44
CA ASP A 45 -11.37 -3.10 -17.03
C ASP A 45 -11.14 -4.32 -16.14
N GLY A 46 -12.21 -5.06 -15.85
CA GLY A 46 -12.20 -6.25 -15.00
C GLY A 46 -12.81 -6.04 -13.63
N ASN A 47 -12.89 -7.12 -12.88
CA ASN A 47 -13.48 -7.10 -11.54
C ASN A 47 -12.44 -6.66 -10.52
N VAL A 48 -12.74 -5.59 -9.79
CA VAL A 48 -11.89 -5.08 -8.72
C VAL A 48 -12.69 -4.94 -7.43
N SER A 49 -12.02 -5.14 -6.30
CA SER A 49 -12.53 -4.76 -4.99
C SER A 49 -11.54 -3.83 -4.30
N LEU A 50 -12.05 -2.90 -3.52
CA LEU A 50 -11.25 -1.96 -2.74
C LEU A 50 -11.66 -2.00 -1.28
N GLU A 51 -10.72 -2.26 -0.39
CA GLU A 51 -10.92 -2.08 1.04
C GLU A 51 -10.10 -0.89 1.54
N ILE A 52 -10.80 0.11 2.10
CA ILE A 52 -10.21 1.31 2.69
C ILE A 52 -10.20 1.12 4.21
N ILE A 53 -9.02 0.87 4.78
CA ILE A 53 -8.83 0.56 6.20
C ILE A 53 -8.26 1.78 6.93
N GLY A 54 -9.04 2.31 7.88
CA GLY A 54 -8.58 3.40 8.74
C GLY A 54 -9.69 4.33 9.21
N GLN A 55 -9.36 5.10 10.24
CA GLN A 55 -10.31 6.05 10.81
C GLN A 55 -10.47 7.29 9.92
N THR A 56 -11.68 7.80 9.85
CA THR A 56 -12.03 9.04 9.15
C THR A 56 -12.35 10.13 10.19
N PRO A 57 -11.38 10.98 10.55
CA PRO A 57 -11.60 11.99 11.60
C PRO A 57 -12.49 13.15 11.14
N ASN A 58 -12.67 13.34 9.83
CA ASN A 58 -13.46 14.42 9.25
C ASN A 58 -14.78 13.89 8.67
N LEU A 59 -15.89 14.19 9.33
CA LEU A 59 -17.23 13.75 8.91
C LEU A 59 -17.66 14.30 7.54
N LYS A 60 -17.21 15.50 7.18
CA LYS A 60 -17.49 16.07 5.85
C LYS A 60 -16.80 15.26 4.75
N TYR A 61 -15.52 14.90 4.97
CA TYR A 61 -14.76 14.07 4.04
C TYR A 61 -15.35 12.65 3.95
N LEU A 62 -15.77 12.07 5.08
CA LEU A 62 -16.46 10.78 5.10
C LEU A 62 -17.74 10.81 4.25
N LYS A 63 -18.56 11.86 4.39
CA LYS A 63 -19.78 12.02 3.59
C LYS A 63 -19.46 12.15 2.10
N GLU A 64 -18.42 12.89 1.75
CA GLU A 64 -17.96 13.01 0.37
C GLU A 64 -17.55 11.64 -0.21
N LEU A 65 -16.74 10.85 0.53
CA LEU A 65 -16.35 9.51 0.10
C LEU A 65 -17.55 8.57 -0.05
N ASN A 66 -18.48 8.57 0.91
CA ASN A 66 -19.67 7.72 0.83
C ASN A 66 -20.53 8.05 -0.40
N ASN A 67 -20.69 9.34 -0.73
CA ASN A 67 -21.39 9.76 -1.93
C ASN A 67 -20.67 9.28 -3.20
N LEU A 68 -19.35 9.40 -3.23
CA LEU A 68 -18.54 8.93 -4.36
C LEU A 68 -18.65 7.41 -4.52
N ILE A 69 -18.53 6.65 -3.43
CA ILE A 69 -18.69 5.18 -3.45
C ILE A 69 -20.08 4.82 -3.99
N SER A 70 -21.15 5.46 -3.46
CA SER A 70 -22.53 5.16 -3.89
C SER A 70 -22.81 5.47 -5.36
N SER A 71 -22.03 6.36 -5.98
CA SER A 71 -22.14 6.70 -7.41
C SER A 71 -21.20 5.90 -8.31
N SER A 72 -20.28 5.13 -7.73
CA SER A 72 -19.29 4.33 -8.47
C SER A 72 -19.95 3.09 -9.09
N LYS A 73 -19.48 2.69 -10.27
CA LYS A 73 -19.83 1.40 -10.87
C LYS A 73 -19.37 0.19 -10.03
N HIS A 74 -18.45 0.43 -9.07
CA HIS A 74 -17.90 -0.57 -8.15
C HIS A 74 -18.48 -0.45 -6.73
N ALA A 75 -19.61 0.24 -6.52
CA ALA A 75 -20.17 0.53 -5.20
C ALA A 75 -20.23 -0.68 -4.26
N GLU A 76 -20.66 -1.84 -4.78
CA GLU A 76 -20.79 -3.09 -4.00
C GLU A 76 -19.45 -3.76 -3.65
N SER A 77 -18.38 -3.38 -4.34
CA SER A 77 -17.03 -3.93 -4.18
C SER A 77 -16.09 -3.01 -3.39
N ILE A 78 -16.58 -1.85 -2.93
CA ILE A 78 -15.80 -0.89 -2.14
C ILE A 78 -16.26 -0.91 -0.69
N ILE A 79 -15.36 -1.25 0.23
CA ILE A 79 -15.65 -1.36 1.65
C ILE A 79 -14.78 -0.39 2.44
N MET A 80 -15.38 0.32 3.40
CA MET A 80 -14.66 1.13 4.38
C MET A 80 -14.66 0.42 5.74
N THR A 81 -13.46 0.10 6.22
CA THR A 81 -13.23 -0.57 7.51
C THR A 81 -12.54 0.41 8.47
N PRO A 82 -13.13 0.80 9.60
CA PRO A 82 -12.62 1.91 10.40
C PRO A 82 -11.28 1.61 11.07
N PHE A 83 -11.17 0.51 11.77
CA PHE A 83 -9.95 0.08 12.45
C PHE A 83 -9.97 -1.43 12.65
N ILE A 84 -8.81 -2.05 12.45
CA ILE A 84 -8.60 -3.48 12.71
C ILE A 84 -7.32 -3.68 13.54
N LYS A 85 -7.21 -4.82 14.19
CA LYS A 85 -6.01 -5.19 14.97
C LYS A 85 -4.85 -5.52 14.04
N ALA A 86 -3.64 -5.42 14.56
CA ALA A 86 -2.42 -5.68 13.78
C ALA A 86 -2.40 -7.08 13.14
N GLU A 87 -2.85 -8.10 13.87
CA GLU A 87 -2.89 -9.49 13.38
C GLU A 87 -3.83 -9.63 12.17
N GLU A 88 -4.99 -8.96 12.23
CA GLU A 88 -5.95 -8.94 11.12
C GLU A 88 -5.41 -8.13 9.94
N LEU A 89 -4.74 -7.01 10.21
CA LEU A 89 -4.13 -6.18 9.17
C LEU A 89 -3.06 -6.95 8.39
N ILE A 90 -2.25 -7.77 9.07
CA ILE A 90 -1.27 -8.64 8.43
C ILE A 90 -1.95 -9.60 7.43
N LEU A 91 -3.08 -10.21 7.81
CA LEU A 91 -3.84 -11.09 6.92
C LEU A 91 -4.44 -10.34 5.73
N LYS A 92 -4.88 -9.09 5.93
CA LYS A 92 -5.34 -8.22 4.83
C LYS A 92 -4.22 -7.96 3.83
N TYR A 93 -3.03 -7.57 4.29
CA TYR A 93 -1.88 -7.37 3.40
C TYR A 93 -1.48 -8.67 2.68
N SER A 94 -1.45 -9.82 3.38
CA SER A 94 -1.03 -11.10 2.79
C SER A 94 -1.99 -11.63 1.72
N SER A 95 -3.26 -11.23 1.76
CA SER A 95 -4.31 -11.64 0.81
C SER A 95 -4.61 -10.62 -0.28
N ALA A 96 -4.17 -9.36 -0.14
CA ALA A 96 -4.38 -8.33 -1.14
C ALA A 96 -3.50 -8.54 -2.38
N ASN A 97 -4.02 -8.21 -3.55
CA ASN A 97 -3.27 -8.23 -4.80
C ASN A 97 -2.43 -6.97 -5.00
N LEU A 98 -2.88 -5.84 -4.43
CA LEU A 98 -2.19 -4.56 -4.53
C LEU A 98 -2.50 -3.68 -3.31
N PHE A 99 -1.45 -3.13 -2.69
CA PHE A 99 -1.56 -2.05 -1.74
C PHE A 99 -1.32 -0.71 -2.44
N ILE A 100 -2.18 0.29 -2.22
CA ILE A 100 -2.04 1.63 -2.79
C ILE A 100 -1.91 2.68 -1.69
N LEU A 101 -0.86 3.52 -1.77
CA LEU A 101 -0.71 4.70 -0.92
C LEU A 101 -0.69 5.98 -1.78
N PRO A 102 -1.86 6.62 -2.01
CA PRO A 102 -2.00 7.76 -2.92
C PRO A 102 -1.82 9.11 -2.23
N SER A 103 -1.00 9.18 -1.18
CA SER A 103 -0.83 10.38 -0.37
C SER A 103 -0.35 11.57 -1.20
N LYS A 104 -1.00 12.72 -1.05
CA LYS A 104 -0.57 14.00 -1.65
C LYS A 104 0.77 14.47 -1.07
N SER A 105 1.01 14.13 0.20
CA SER A 105 2.29 14.28 0.88
C SER A 105 2.39 13.29 2.03
N GLU A 106 3.54 12.66 2.19
CA GLU A 106 3.80 11.67 3.22
C GLU A 106 5.25 11.81 3.69
N GLY A 107 5.45 11.86 5.02
CA GLY A 107 6.78 11.87 5.60
C GLY A 107 7.36 10.45 5.69
N LEU A 108 6.76 9.62 6.53
CA LEU A 108 7.17 8.25 6.75
C LEU A 108 5.99 7.31 6.49
N GLY A 109 5.95 6.72 5.33
CA GLY A 109 4.90 5.78 4.92
C GLY A 109 5.12 4.37 5.49
N ARG A 110 5.12 4.19 6.83
CA ARG A 110 5.35 2.89 7.49
C ARG A 110 4.50 1.75 6.91
N VAL A 111 3.28 2.04 6.53
CA VAL A 111 2.35 1.10 5.89
C VAL A 111 2.88 0.50 4.58
N ILE A 112 3.82 1.18 3.90
CA ILE A 112 4.50 0.63 2.72
C ILE A 112 5.39 -0.53 3.14
N ILE A 113 6.22 -0.35 4.18
CA ILE A 113 7.10 -1.39 4.71
C ILE A 113 6.26 -2.58 5.23
N GLU A 114 5.14 -2.32 5.89
CA GLU A 114 4.22 -3.36 6.36
C GLU A 114 3.69 -4.20 5.17
N ALA A 115 3.22 -3.55 4.11
CA ALA A 115 2.75 -4.23 2.90
C ALA A 115 3.86 -5.02 2.21
N GLN A 116 5.03 -4.40 1.99
CA GLN A 116 6.20 -5.05 1.39
C GLN A 116 6.66 -6.27 2.20
N SER A 117 6.63 -6.18 3.55
CA SER A 117 7.02 -7.31 4.43
C SER A 117 6.14 -8.55 4.26
N THR A 118 4.92 -8.40 3.76
CA THR A 118 4.02 -9.52 3.40
C THR A 118 4.11 -9.90 1.92
N ALA A 119 5.13 -9.41 1.20
CA ALA A 119 5.26 -9.52 -0.26
C ALA A 119 4.05 -8.95 -1.02
N CYS A 120 3.27 -8.03 -0.45
CA CYS A 120 2.20 -7.36 -1.17
C CYS A 120 2.78 -6.38 -2.19
N PRO A 121 2.44 -6.48 -3.48
CA PRO A 121 2.80 -5.47 -4.45
C PRO A 121 2.33 -4.08 -3.99
N VAL A 122 3.19 -3.08 -4.10
CA VAL A 122 2.88 -1.72 -3.64
C VAL A 122 2.88 -0.73 -4.81
N LEU A 123 1.90 0.18 -4.81
CA LEU A 123 1.81 1.30 -5.75
C LEU A 123 1.68 2.59 -4.94
N VAL A 124 2.66 3.47 -5.05
CA VAL A 124 2.75 4.67 -4.22
C VAL A 124 2.77 5.95 -5.06
N SER A 125 2.29 7.03 -4.49
CA SER A 125 2.42 8.37 -5.08
C SER A 125 3.87 8.83 -5.09
N SER A 126 4.31 9.52 -6.13
CA SER A 126 5.65 10.11 -6.26
C SER A 126 5.99 11.14 -5.16
N ASN A 127 5.02 11.64 -4.40
CA ASN A 127 5.23 12.56 -3.26
C ASN A 127 5.26 11.83 -1.90
N THR A 128 5.44 10.53 -1.89
CA THR A 128 5.60 9.75 -0.66
C THR A 128 7.06 9.83 -0.20
N GLY A 129 7.30 10.17 1.07
CA GLY A 129 8.66 10.34 1.60
C GLY A 129 9.54 9.09 1.61
N MET A 130 8.95 7.93 1.38
CA MET A 130 9.67 6.65 1.22
C MET A 130 9.75 6.20 -0.26
N VAL A 131 9.47 7.09 -1.20
CA VAL A 131 9.55 6.76 -2.64
C VAL A 131 10.95 6.27 -3.03
N ASP A 132 12.00 6.78 -2.38
CA ASP A 132 13.39 6.38 -2.60
C ASP A 132 13.68 4.90 -2.23
N LEU A 133 12.78 4.26 -1.46
CA LEU A 133 12.85 2.82 -1.16
C LEU A 133 12.12 1.96 -2.20
N ILE A 134 11.48 2.58 -3.18
CA ILE A 134 10.79 1.90 -4.27
C ILE A 134 11.66 1.95 -5.51
N ILE A 135 12.14 0.79 -5.92
CA ILE A 135 12.78 0.62 -7.22
C ILE A 135 11.68 0.21 -8.20
N GLU A 136 11.35 1.12 -9.13
CA GLU A 136 10.22 0.96 -10.07
C GLU A 136 10.30 -0.37 -10.83
N ASN A 137 9.20 -1.12 -10.81
CA ASN A 137 9.03 -2.47 -11.39
C ASN A 137 9.90 -3.58 -10.73
N GLU A 138 10.70 -3.26 -9.72
CA GLU A 138 11.56 -4.22 -9.02
C GLU A 138 11.09 -4.48 -7.59
N THR A 139 10.85 -3.42 -6.79
CA THR A 139 10.35 -3.51 -5.42
C THR A 139 9.00 -2.82 -5.20
N GLY A 140 8.40 -2.27 -6.26
CA GLY A 140 7.10 -1.61 -6.24
C GLY A 140 6.87 -0.76 -7.49
N TYR A 141 5.80 0.01 -7.45
CA TYR A 141 5.36 0.88 -8.55
C TYR A 141 5.12 2.28 -8.03
N ILE A 142 5.37 3.26 -8.91
CA ILE A 142 5.19 4.68 -8.61
C ILE A 142 4.21 5.27 -9.62
N PHE A 143 3.29 6.11 -9.16
CA PHE A 143 2.43 6.91 -10.03
C PHE A 143 2.58 8.40 -9.73
N GLU A 144 2.28 9.23 -10.72
CA GLU A 144 2.36 10.67 -10.61
C GLU A 144 1.37 11.20 -9.58
N ASN A 145 1.86 12.01 -8.64
CA ASN A 145 1.05 12.53 -7.54
C ASN A 145 -0.22 13.23 -8.03
N ASN A 146 -1.34 12.87 -7.44
CA ASN A 146 -2.67 13.43 -7.73
C ASN A 146 -3.12 13.27 -9.19
N ASN A 147 -2.53 12.35 -9.96
CA ASN A 147 -2.92 12.03 -11.33
C ASN A 147 -3.73 10.70 -11.36
N LYS A 148 -5.06 10.83 -11.42
CA LYS A 148 -5.95 9.65 -11.43
C LYS A 148 -5.81 8.79 -12.68
N ASN A 149 -5.46 9.39 -13.81
CA ASN A 149 -5.31 8.66 -15.07
C ASN A 149 -4.04 7.81 -15.04
N ASP A 150 -2.94 8.37 -14.50
CA ASP A 150 -1.72 7.59 -14.32
C ASP A 150 -1.92 6.46 -13.28
N LEU A 151 -2.61 6.74 -12.16
CA LEU A 151 -2.98 5.73 -11.18
C LEU A 151 -3.80 4.61 -11.82
N SER A 152 -4.82 4.93 -12.62
CA SER A 152 -5.63 3.97 -13.34
C SER A 152 -4.80 3.12 -14.30
N ASN A 153 -3.94 3.75 -15.11
CA ASN A 153 -3.05 3.06 -16.04
C ASN A 153 -2.10 2.09 -15.32
N LYS A 154 -1.52 2.51 -14.18
CA LYS A 154 -0.65 1.66 -13.37
C LYS A 154 -1.42 0.48 -12.76
N ILE A 155 -2.62 0.69 -12.22
CA ILE A 155 -3.46 -0.42 -11.72
C ILE A 155 -3.74 -1.41 -12.84
N GLN A 156 -4.21 -0.94 -14.01
CA GLN A 156 -4.51 -1.81 -15.15
C GLN A 156 -3.28 -2.57 -15.64
N TYR A 157 -2.11 -1.90 -15.70
CA TYR A 157 -0.85 -2.54 -16.05
C TYR A 157 -0.49 -3.68 -15.08
N ILE A 158 -0.61 -3.43 -13.76
CA ILE A 158 -0.33 -4.42 -12.72
C ILE A 158 -1.30 -5.60 -12.81
N MET A 159 -2.58 -5.35 -13.05
CA MET A 159 -3.58 -6.40 -13.25
C MET A 159 -3.25 -7.29 -14.45
N ASN A 160 -2.89 -6.68 -15.57
CA ASN A 160 -2.58 -7.39 -16.81
C ASN A 160 -1.25 -8.15 -16.77
N ASN A 161 -0.35 -7.78 -15.83
CA ASN A 161 0.98 -8.37 -15.66
C ASN A 161 1.15 -8.92 -14.24
N TYR A 162 0.12 -9.58 -13.70
CA TYR A 162 0.06 -9.92 -12.28
C TYR A 162 1.17 -10.87 -11.81
N GLU A 163 1.60 -11.82 -12.65
CA GLU A 163 2.74 -12.71 -12.34
C GLU A 163 4.02 -11.89 -12.09
N SER A 164 4.27 -10.87 -12.90
CA SER A 164 5.39 -9.94 -12.66
C SER A 164 5.20 -9.14 -11.38
N ALA A 165 3.97 -8.72 -11.08
CA ALA A 165 3.68 -8.00 -9.84
C ALA A 165 3.89 -8.87 -8.60
N LEU A 166 3.58 -10.16 -8.65
CA LEU A 166 3.91 -11.10 -7.58
C LEU A 166 5.41 -11.18 -7.34
N GLN A 167 6.21 -11.25 -8.40
CA GLN A 167 7.68 -11.25 -8.27
C GLN A 167 8.18 -9.93 -7.67
N THR A 168 7.63 -8.79 -8.11
CA THR A 168 7.92 -7.47 -7.52
C THR A 168 7.61 -7.45 -6.02
N GLY A 169 6.50 -8.05 -5.60
CA GLY A 169 6.16 -8.20 -4.19
C GLY A 169 7.16 -9.06 -3.41
N LEU A 170 7.62 -10.17 -3.97
CA LEU A 170 8.64 -11.02 -3.35
C LEU A 170 9.98 -10.28 -3.22
N ASN A 171 10.43 -9.63 -4.28
CA ASN A 171 11.65 -8.84 -4.27
C ASN A 171 11.58 -7.72 -3.20
N SER A 172 10.41 -7.08 -3.06
CA SER A 172 10.22 -6.02 -2.05
C SER A 172 10.31 -6.57 -0.63
N LYS A 173 9.79 -7.78 -0.37
CA LYS A 173 9.91 -8.45 0.93
C LYS A 173 11.36 -8.72 1.28
N ASP A 174 12.14 -9.26 0.34
CA ASP A 174 13.57 -9.53 0.54
C ASP A 174 14.34 -8.22 0.78
N PHE A 175 14.06 -7.18 -0.03
CA PHE A 175 14.66 -5.85 0.15
C PHE A 175 14.39 -5.27 1.54
N VAL A 176 13.14 -5.34 2.03
CA VAL A 176 12.78 -4.85 3.37
C VAL A 176 13.45 -5.68 4.46
N LYS A 177 13.49 -7.00 4.32
CA LYS A 177 14.17 -7.89 5.26
C LYS A 177 15.64 -7.55 5.40
N GLU A 178 16.32 -7.26 4.31
CA GLU A 178 17.74 -6.91 4.28
C GLU A 178 18.02 -5.50 4.79
N ASN A 179 17.13 -4.53 4.51
CA ASN A 179 17.43 -3.11 4.76
C ASN A 179 16.70 -2.51 5.97
N GLN A 180 15.58 -3.09 6.41
CA GLN A 180 14.72 -2.53 7.46
C GLN A 180 14.58 -3.45 8.68
N SER A 181 15.37 -4.53 8.79
CA SER A 181 15.34 -5.44 9.94
C SER A 181 15.87 -4.79 11.22
N VAL A 182 15.44 -5.31 12.38
CA VAL A 182 15.97 -4.91 13.70
C VAL A 182 17.49 -5.02 13.74
N ALA A 183 18.04 -6.10 13.19
CA ALA A 183 19.49 -6.35 13.16
C ALA A 183 20.25 -5.25 12.42
N ASN A 184 19.71 -4.77 11.29
CA ASN A 184 20.36 -3.70 10.53
C ASN A 184 20.22 -2.34 11.22
N PHE A 185 19.09 -2.08 11.88
CA PHE A 185 18.94 -0.88 12.72
C PHE A 185 19.94 -0.89 13.88
N GLU A 186 20.05 -1.99 14.60
CA GLU A 186 21.03 -2.13 15.71
C GLU A 186 22.47 -2.00 15.23
N PHE A 187 22.80 -2.58 14.10
CA PHE A 187 24.13 -2.45 13.48
C PHE A 187 24.44 -1.00 13.11
N GLY A 188 23.50 -0.33 12.44
CA GLY A 188 23.65 1.09 12.09
C GLY A 188 23.77 2.00 13.31
N TYR A 189 23.00 1.72 14.36
CA TYR A 189 23.03 2.48 15.61
C TYR A 189 24.35 2.29 16.36
N LYS A 190 24.85 1.04 16.47
CA LYS A 190 26.19 0.75 17.05
C LYS A 190 27.28 1.50 16.29
N LYS A 191 27.26 1.45 14.96
CA LYS A 191 28.25 2.17 14.13
C LYS A 191 28.22 3.68 14.37
N LEU A 192 27.04 4.28 14.56
CA LEU A 192 26.90 5.70 14.92
C LEU A 192 27.50 6.01 16.31
N ILE A 193 27.23 5.16 17.32
CA ILE A 193 27.80 5.33 18.65
C ILE A 193 29.34 5.26 18.58
N ASP A 194 29.89 4.30 17.87
CA ASP A 194 31.35 4.13 17.74
C ASP A 194 31.99 5.38 17.09
N LEU A 195 31.32 5.99 16.09
CA LEU A 195 31.80 7.21 15.43
C LEU A 195 31.76 8.46 16.33
N VAL A 196 30.86 8.52 17.31
CA VAL A 196 30.71 9.69 18.22
C VAL A 196 31.54 9.51 19.49
N SER A 197 31.99 8.26 19.79
CA SER A 197 32.78 7.93 20.98
C SER A 197 34.30 7.98 20.74
N THR A 198 34.73 8.28 19.52
CA THR A 198 36.12 8.56 19.11
C THR A 198 36.36 10.06 18.97
#